data_62ca02a1834bff38683a5baef63d4794
#
_entry.id   62ca02a1834bff38683a5baef63d4794
#
_cell.length_a   1.000
_cell.length_b   1.000
_cell.length_c   1.000
_cell.angle_alpha   90.00
_cell.angle_beta   90.00
_cell.angle_gamma   90.00
#
_symmetry.space_group_name_H-M   'P 1'
#
loop_
_entity.id
_entity.type
_entity.pdbx_description
1 polymer ?
#
loop_
_entity_poly.entity_id
_entity_poly.type
_entity_poly.pdbx_seq_one_letter_code
_entity_poly.pdbx_strand_id
1 'polypeptide(L)'
;IQAATGVDLAEFIQKATETTEMLPYVELLAQFGLDLTTRLAKNHQDSGKFNLSTASAVPLALGDLGAKLEKQALGYVVKNVYADTPAERAGLAANDLIIALNQVKLTNLEKQLGFIQNGESIELTLFRQERLLTLNIELSSCAVKIFELALNDAKLLSNWL
;
A
#
# COMPACT_ATOMS: atom_id res chain seq x y z
N ILE A 1 -14.87 -14.95 27.19
CA ILE A 1 -13.50 -14.51 26.89
C ILE A 1 -12.92 -13.88 28.17
N GLN A 2 -13.56 -12.87 28.75
CA GLN A 2 -13.10 -12.18 29.96
C GLN A 2 -12.77 -13.11 31.12
N ALA A 3 -13.61 -14.14 31.37
CA ALA A 3 -13.39 -15.12 32.42
C ALA A 3 -12.14 -16.01 32.21
N ALA A 4 -11.69 -16.18 30.98
CA ALA A 4 -10.53 -17.00 30.64
C ALA A 4 -9.22 -16.19 30.47
N THR A 5 -9.33 -14.96 30.06
CA THR A 5 -8.15 -14.12 29.70
C THR A 5 -7.95 -12.92 30.64
N GLY A 6 -8.94 -12.58 31.46
CA GLY A 6 -8.94 -11.38 32.29
C GLY A 6 -9.13 -10.06 31.49
N VAL A 7 -9.25 -10.14 30.17
CA VAL A 7 -9.38 -8.94 29.29
C VAL A 7 -10.85 -8.65 29.04
N ASP A 8 -11.28 -7.42 29.33
CA ASP A 8 -12.61 -6.95 28.96
C ASP A 8 -12.62 -6.49 27.51
N LEU A 9 -13.33 -7.21 26.68
CA LEU A 9 -13.50 -6.92 25.25
C LEU A 9 -14.91 -6.41 24.91
N ALA A 10 -15.77 -6.15 25.90
CA ALA A 10 -17.16 -5.79 25.65
C ALA A 10 -17.29 -4.53 24.78
N GLU A 11 -16.59 -3.47 25.15
CA GLU A 11 -16.58 -2.21 24.42
C GLU A 11 -15.99 -2.37 23.01
N PHE A 12 -14.90 -3.15 22.89
CA PHE A 12 -14.29 -3.43 21.60
C PHE A 12 -15.25 -4.19 20.68
N ILE A 13 -15.91 -5.23 21.18
CA ILE A 13 -16.86 -6.04 20.40
C ILE A 13 -18.05 -5.15 19.97
N GLN A 14 -18.59 -4.36 20.89
CA GLN A 14 -19.68 -3.45 20.59
C GLN A 14 -19.29 -2.46 19.48
N LYS A 15 -18.15 -1.83 19.62
CA LYS A 15 -17.63 -0.89 18.61
C LYS A 15 -17.38 -1.57 17.26
N ALA A 16 -16.86 -2.79 17.26
CA ALA A 16 -16.57 -3.55 16.04
C ALA A 16 -17.82 -4.04 15.30
N THR A 17 -18.93 -4.26 16.01
CA THR A 17 -20.14 -4.84 15.43
C THR A 17 -21.27 -3.84 15.19
N GLU A 18 -21.32 -2.77 15.95
CA GLU A 18 -22.44 -1.83 15.95
C GLU A 18 -22.11 -0.47 15.31
N THR A 19 -20.83 -0.19 15.05
CA THR A 19 -20.38 1.08 14.46
C THR A 19 -19.51 0.87 13.21
N THR A 20 -19.39 1.92 12.39
CA THR A 20 -18.44 2.00 11.26
C THR A 20 -17.19 2.78 11.62
N GLU A 21 -17.01 3.11 12.90
CA GLU A 21 -15.83 3.83 13.35
C GLU A 21 -14.58 2.95 13.29
N MET A 22 -13.44 3.60 13.12
CA MET A 22 -12.16 2.89 13.15
C MET A 22 -11.91 2.34 14.56
N LEU A 23 -11.55 1.08 14.63
CA LEU A 23 -11.20 0.43 15.89
C LEU A 23 -9.90 0.99 16.47
N PRO A 24 -9.76 1.06 17.81
CA PRO A 24 -8.59 1.62 18.48
C PRO A 24 -7.41 0.62 18.46
N TYR A 25 -6.92 0.27 17.27
CA TYR A 25 -5.86 -0.73 17.11
C TYR A 25 -4.55 -0.33 17.81
N VAL A 26 -4.24 0.97 17.85
CA VAL A 26 -3.00 1.47 18.45
C VAL A 26 -2.99 1.17 19.96
N GLU A 27 -4.06 1.56 20.65
CA GLU A 27 -4.19 1.36 22.11
C GLU A 27 -4.27 -0.12 22.47
N LEU A 28 -4.97 -0.91 21.65
CA LEU A 28 -5.09 -2.35 21.86
C LEU A 28 -3.75 -3.05 21.69
N LEU A 29 -3.04 -2.79 20.62
CA LEU A 29 -1.76 -3.45 20.34
C LEU A 29 -0.68 -3.03 21.34
N ALA A 30 -0.71 -1.79 21.84
CA ALA A 30 0.21 -1.32 22.88
C ALA A 30 0.11 -2.15 24.16
N GLN A 31 -1.08 -2.65 24.52
CA GLN A 31 -1.26 -3.51 25.69
C GLN A 31 -0.53 -4.86 25.55
N PHE A 32 -0.24 -5.28 24.34
CA PHE A 32 0.52 -6.50 24.02
C PHE A 32 2.01 -6.22 23.79
N GLY A 33 2.48 -5.02 24.04
CA GLY A 33 3.85 -4.62 23.77
C GLY A 33 4.16 -4.42 22.29
N LEU A 34 3.14 -4.16 21.49
CA LEU A 34 3.24 -3.92 20.05
C LEU A 34 2.89 -2.48 19.73
N ASP A 35 3.77 -1.79 19.01
CA ASP A 35 3.50 -0.47 18.46
C ASP A 35 3.00 -0.58 17.03
N LEU A 36 1.84 0.00 16.78
CA LEU A 36 1.31 0.18 15.42
C LEU A 36 1.66 1.57 14.92
N THR A 37 2.53 1.63 13.94
CA THR A 37 2.92 2.88 13.27
C THR A 37 2.41 2.91 11.84
N THR A 38 2.20 4.11 11.32
CA THR A 38 1.83 4.31 9.92
C THR A 38 2.97 5.03 9.21
N ARG A 39 3.32 4.55 8.03
CA ARG A 39 4.24 5.25 7.13
C ARG A 39 3.73 5.23 5.69
N LEU A 40 4.31 6.05 4.86
CA LEU A 40 4.06 5.98 3.43
C LEU A 40 4.71 4.73 2.83
N ALA A 41 4.05 4.12 1.85
CA ALA A 41 4.61 3.02 1.09
C ALA A 41 5.91 3.43 0.40
N LYS A 42 6.90 2.54 0.40
CA LYS A 42 8.18 2.77 -0.30
C LYS A 42 8.02 2.61 -1.82
N ASN A 43 7.13 1.75 -2.23
CA ASN A 43 6.72 1.48 -3.60
C ASN A 43 5.38 0.73 -3.60
N HIS A 44 4.79 0.54 -4.77
CA HIS A 44 3.49 -0.13 -4.94
C HIS A 44 3.49 -1.65 -4.61
N GLN A 45 4.65 -2.25 -4.32
CA GLN A 45 4.75 -3.64 -3.84
C GLN A 45 4.95 -3.71 -2.32
N ASP A 46 5.10 -2.56 -1.67
CA ASP A 46 5.27 -2.48 -0.22
C ASP A 46 3.97 -2.83 0.48
N SER A 47 3.87 -4.04 0.96
CA SER A 47 2.69 -4.56 1.69
C SER A 47 2.81 -4.42 3.21
N GLY A 48 3.82 -3.68 3.68
CA GLY A 48 4.18 -3.66 5.09
C GLY A 48 4.89 -4.94 5.53
N LYS A 49 5.68 -4.85 6.56
CA LYS A 49 6.34 -6.01 7.19
C LYS A 49 6.30 -5.83 8.69
N PHE A 50 6.18 -6.94 9.40
CA PHE A 50 6.48 -6.96 10.81
C PHE A 50 8.00 -6.79 10.98
N ASN A 51 8.43 -5.68 11.55
CA ASN A 51 9.84 -5.39 11.78
C ASN A 51 10.20 -5.55 13.26
N LEU A 52 11.14 -6.42 13.54
CA LEU A 52 11.78 -6.56 14.86
C LEU A 52 12.89 -5.50 15.07
N SER A 53 13.09 -4.60 14.14
CA SER A 53 14.19 -3.63 14.14
C SER A 53 13.68 -2.19 14.00
N THR A 54 14.19 -1.29 14.84
CA THR A 54 13.74 0.08 15.07
C THR A 54 14.24 1.12 14.06
N ALA A 55 14.84 0.73 12.94
CA ALA A 55 15.41 1.68 11.99
C ALA A 55 14.57 1.78 10.72
N SER A 56 13.74 2.81 10.62
CA SER A 56 13.03 3.16 9.39
C SER A 56 13.68 4.39 8.74
N ALA A 57 14.24 4.22 7.55
CA ALA A 57 14.64 5.35 6.71
C ALA A 57 13.39 5.86 5.96
N VAL A 58 13.11 7.15 6.03
CA VAL A 58 12.03 7.79 5.28
C VAL A 58 12.43 7.85 3.81
N PRO A 59 11.70 7.22 2.87
CA PRO A 59 12.03 7.31 1.45
C PRO A 59 11.65 8.65 0.86
N LEU A 60 12.42 9.12 -0.14
CA LEU A 60 12.02 10.23 -1.01
C LEU A 60 10.67 9.89 -1.68
N ALA A 61 9.80 10.90 -1.77
CA ALA A 61 8.53 10.79 -2.48
C ALA A 61 8.78 10.68 -4.00
N LEU A 62 8.97 9.48 -4.49
CA LEU A 62 8.91 9.18 -5.90
C LEU A 62 7.45 9.25 -6.35
N GLY A 63 7.21 9.69 -7.58
CA GLY A 63 5.87 9.69 -8.15
C GLY A 63 5.32 8.26 -8.16
N ASP A 64 4.18 8.06 -7.54
CA ASP A 64 3.52 6.75 -7.48
C ASP A 64 2.32 6.72 -8.41
N LEU A 65 2.16 5.58 -9.08
CA LEU A 65 1.03 5.32 -9.96
C LEU A 65 -0.23 4.97 -9.16
N GLY A 66 -0.08 4.32 -8.01
CA GLY A 66 -1.18 3.84 -7.18
C GLY A 66 -1.86 2.58 -7.72
N ALA A 67 -1.09 1.68 -8.30
CA ALA A 67 -1.57 0.40 -8.80
C ALA A 67 -0.60 -0.74 -8.47
N LYS A 68 -1.15 -1.93 -8.20
CA LYS A 68 -0.36 -3.15 -8.08
C LYS A 68 -0.17 -3.76 -9.46
N LEU A 69 1.09 -3.91 -9.87
CA LEU A 69 1.47 -4.39 -11.18
C LEU A 69 2.26 -5.70 -11.06
N GLU A 70 2.06 -6.58 -12.02
CA GLU A 70 2.79 -7.84 -12.14
C GLU A 70 3.51 -7.89 -13.47
N LYS A 71 4.80 -8.16 -13.44
CA LYS A 71 5.63 -8.26 -14.65
C LYS A 71 5.25 -9.48 -15.47
N GLN A 72 5.07 -9.28 -16.78
CA GLN A 72 4.88 -10.32 -17.77
C GLN A 72 5.87 -10.18 -18.94
N ALA A 73 5.83 -11.13 -19.88
CA ALA A 73 6.76 -11.14 -21.01
C ALA A 73 6.69 -9.88 -21.89
N LEU A 74 5.50 -9.33 -22.08
CA LEU A 74 5.28 -8.16 -22.95
C LEU A 74 5.21 -6.83 -22.21
N GLY A 75 5.16 -6.81 -20.87
CA GLY A 75 5.00 -5.60 -20.10
C GLY A 75 4.58 -5.87 -18.66
N TYR A 76 3.65 -5.07 -18.15
CA TYR A 76 3.12 -5.20 -16.79
C TYR A 76 1.60 -5.27 -16.80
N VAL A 77 1.04 -6.30 -16.19
CA VAL A 77 -0.42 -6.43 -16.01
C VAL A 77 -0.83 -5.74 -14.71
N VAL A 78 -1.86 -4.93 -14.80
CA VAL A 78 -2.50 -4.30 -13.65
C VAL A 78 -3.30 -5.35 -12.89
N LYS A 79 -2.93 -5.63 -11.64
CA LYS A 79 -3.66 -6.55 -10.77
C LYS A 79 -4.71 -5.83 -9.93
N ASN A 80 -4.37 -4.65 -9.47
CA ASN A 80 -5.26 -3.83 -8.65
C ASN A 80 -4.97 -2.36 -8.87
N VAL A 81 -5.99 -1.53 -8.81
CA VAL A 81 -5.90 -0.07 -8.76
C VAL A 81 -6.41 0.37 -7.41
N TYR A 82 -5.68 1.21 -6.72
CA TYR A 82 -6.07 1.71 -5.40
C TYR A 82 -6.95 2.94 -5.53
N ALA A 83 -7.89 3.10 -4.59
CA ALA A 83 -8.77 4.25 -4.54
C ALA A 83 -8.00 5.56 -4.29
N ASP A 84 -8.50 6.67 -4.81
CA ASP A 84 -7.96 8.03 -4.68
C ASP A 84 -6.54 8.21 -5.27
N THR A 85 -6.15 7.34 -6.20
CA THR A 85 -4.81 7.35 -6.80
C THR A 85 -4.77 7.96 -8.21
N PRO A 86 -3.57 8.32 -8.71
CA PRO A 86 -3.39 8.74 -10.10
C PRO A 86 -3.90 7.72 -11.11
N ALA A 87 -3.64 6.43 -10.88
CA ALA A 87 -4.10 5.36 -11.75
C ALA A 87 -5.62 5.30 -11.87
N GLU A 88 -6.32 5.42 -10.74
CA GLU A 88 -7.79 5.43 -10.74
C GLU A 88 -8.34 6.66 -11.47
N ARG A 89 -7.82 7.84 -11.16
CA ARG A 89 -8.25 9.09 -11.81
C ARG A 89 -8.05 9.08 -13.31
N ALA A 90 -6.98 8.44 -13.78
CA ALA A 90 -6.68 8.29 -15.21
C ALA A 90 -7.49 7.15 -15.87
N GLY A 91 -8.24 6.38 -15.10
CA GLY A 91 -9.05 5.28 -15.61
C GLY A 91 -8.25 4.02 -15.93
N LEU A 92 -7.09 3.80 -15.28
CA LEU A 92 -6.40 2.51 -15.35
C LEU A 92 -7.28 1.45 -14.69
N ALA A 93 -7.33 0.25 -15.25
CA ALA A 93 -8.20 -0.81 -14.80
C ALA A 93 -7.45 -2.14 -14.59
N ALA A 94 -8.00 -3.01 -13.75
CA ALA A 94 -7.46 -4.36 -13.60
C ALA A 94 -7.48 -5.11 -14.94
N ASN A 95 -6.46 -5.91 -15.18
CA ASN A 95 -6.15 -6.65 -16.40
C ASN A 95 -5.67 -5.79 -17.59
N ASP A 96 -5.46 -4.49 -17.42
CA ASP A 96 -4.74 -3.72 -18.43
C ASP A 96 -3.31 -4.24 -18.54
N LEU A 97 -2.81 -4.41 -19.76
CA LEU A 97 -1.41 -4.77 -20.03
C LEU A 97 -0.65 -3.53 -20.49
N ILE A 98 0.14 -2.95 -19.59
CA ILE A 98 0.97 -1.78 -19.89
C ILE A 98 2.23 -2.24 -20.62
N ILE A 99 2.46 -1.68 -21.81
CA ILE A 99 3.57 -2.07 -22.69
C ILE A 99 4.60 -0.97 -22.89
N ALA A 100 4.21 0.30 -22.75
CA ALA A 100 5.12 1.44 -22.90
C ALA A 100 4.82 2.55 -21.89
N LEU A 101 5.86 3.29 -21.54
CA LEU A 101 5.84 4.51 -20.74
C LEU A 101 6.51 5.62 -21.57
N ASN A 102 5.81 6.74 -21.77
CA ASN A 102 6.30 7.86 -22.58
C ASN A 102 6.85 7.39 -23.94
N GLN A 103 6.09 6.53 -24.62
CA GLN A 103 6.44 5.92 -25.93
C GLN A 103 7.70 5.03 -25.91
N VAL A 104 8.28 4.77 -24.75
CA VAL A 104 9.42 3.86 -24.57
C VAL A 104 8.92 2.52 -24.06
N LYS A 105 9.39 1.43 -24.66
CA LYS A 105 9.05 0.06 -24.22
C LYS A 105 9.29 -0.12 -22.73
N LEU A 106 8.30 -0.64 -22.04
CA LEU A 106 8.36 -0.87 -20.60
C LEU A 106 9.14 -2.15 -20.28
N THR A 107 10.36 -1.99 -19.84
CA THR A 107 11.27 -3.12 -19.50
C THR A 107 11.45 -3.28 -17.99
N ASN A 108 11.62 -2.16 -17.30
CA ASN A 108 11.70 -2.09 -15.85
C ASN A 108 10.96 -0.84 -15.35
N LEU A 109 9.75 -1.07 -14.83
CA LEU A 109 8.88 0.00 -14.37
C LEU A 109 9.49 0.82 -13.25
N GLU A 110 10.05 0.15 -12.24
CA GLU A 110 10.61 0.83 -11.06
C GLU A 110 11.75 1.78 -11.46
N LYS A 111 12.61 1.31 -12.36
CA LYS A 111 13.71 2.14 -12.87
C LYS A 111 13.19 3.31 -13.72
N GLN A 112 12.19 3.08 -14.56
CA GLN A 112 11.65 4.11 -15.44
C GLN A 112 10.83 5.14 -14.66
N LEU A 113 10.01 4.71 -13.69
CA LEU A 113 9.28 5.62 -12.80
C LEU A 113 10.20 6.34 -11.80
N GLY A 114 11.31 5.73 -11.39
CA GLY A 114 12.26 6.31 -10.45
C GLY A 114 12.96 7.60 -10.91
N PHE A 115 12.83 7.97 -12.19
CA PHE A 115 13.30 9.23 -12.73
C PHE A 115 12.22 10.30 -12.83
N ILE A 116 10.96 9.95 -12.52
CA ILE A 116 9.81 10.83 -12.70
C ILE A 116 9.42 11.40 -11.33
N GLN A 117 9.28 12.72 -11.28
CA GLN A 117 8.97 13.41 -10.04
C GLN A 117 7.47 13.48 -9.80
N ASN A 118 7.11 13.74 -8.54
CA ASN A 118 5.74 14.03 -8.17
C ASN A 118 5.23 15.29 -8.90
N GLY A 119 4.05 15.20 -9.48
CA GLY A 119 3.44 16.26 -10.30
C GLY A 119 3.79 16.21 -11.80
N GLU A 120 4.68 15.30 -12.21
CA GLU A 120 4.94 15.09 -13.62
C GLU A 120 3.88 14.19 -14.26
N SER A 121 3.52 14.50 -15.51
CA SER A 121 2.61 13.68 -16.31
C SER A 121 3.36 12.62 -17.09
N ILE A 122 2.83 11.42 -17.11
CA ILE A 122 3.33 10.29 -17.90
C ILE A 122 2.27 9.82 -18.89
N GLU A 123 2.71 9.31 -20.00
CA GLU A 123 1.87 8.64 -20.99
C GLU A 123 2.05 7.12 -20.86
N LEU A 124 0.99 6.38 -20.55
CA LEU A 124 0.98 4.93 -20.56
C LEU A 124 0.30 4.41 -21.82
N THR A 125 1.01 3.57 -22.58
CA THR A 125 0.39 2.78 -23.66
C THR A 125 0.11 1.39 -23.15
N LEU A 126 -1.12 0.94 -23.33
CA LEU A 126 -1.60 -0.34 -22.78
C LEU A 126 -2.58 -1.04 -23.72
N PHE A 127 -2.74 -2.34 -23.54
CA PHE A 127 -3.84 -3.10 -24.09
C PHE A 127 -4.93 -3.33 -23.04
N ARG A 128 -6.18 -3.04 -23.41
CA ARG A 128 -7.39 -3.39 -22.68
C ARG A 128 -8.29 -4.21 -23.59
N GLN A 129 -8.53 -5.48 -23.27
CA GLN A 129 -9.34 -6.36 -24.11
C GLN A 129 -8.93 -6.28 -25.59
N GLU A 130 -7.65 -6.44 -25.88
CA GLU A 130 -7.04 -6.41 -27.23
C GLU A 130 -7.08 -5.04 -27.93
N ARG A 131 -7.60 -3.98 -27.29
CA ARG A 131 -7.56 -2.61 -27.80
C ARG A 131 -6.37 -1.86 -27.27
N LEU A 132 -5.62 -1.23 -28.15
CA LEU A 132 -4.54 -0.34 -27.77
C LEU A 132 -5.13 0.99 -27.29
N LEU A 133 -4.73 1.41 -26.10
CA LEU A 133 -5.16 2.65 -25.46
C LEU A 133 -3.94 3.43 -24.98
N THR A 134 -4.10 4.74 -24.91
CA THR A 134 -3.12 5.64 -24.28
C THR A 134 -3.81 6.39 -23.16
N LEU A 135 -3.20 6.38 -21.98
CA LEU A 135 -3.65 7.11 -20.79
C LEU A 135 -2.58 8.11 -20.37
N ASN A 136 -2.99 9.34 -20.10
CA ASN A 136 -2.13 10.35 -19.49
C ASN A 136 -2.41 10.38 -17.99
N ILE A 137 -1.34 10.24 -17.19
CA ILE A 137 -1.42 10.12 -15.74
C ILE A 137 -0.49 11.16 -15.12
N GLU A 138 -1.05 12.07 -14.35
CA GLU A 138 -0.28 12.96 -13.50
C GLU A 138 0.08 12.23 -12.21
N LEU A 139 1.36 11.92 -12.03
CA LEU A 139 1.84 11.23 -10.84
C LEU A 139 1.69 12.12 -9.61
N SER A 140 1.14 11.60 -8.56
CA SER A 140 1.14 12.26 -7.25
C SER A 140 1.88 11.41 -6.24
N SER A 141 2.36 12.02 -5.15
CA SER A 141 2.81 11.25 -3.99
C SER A 141 1.60 10.48 -3.47
N CYS A 142 1.50 9.23 -3.88
CA CYS A 142 0.43 8.38 -3.40
C CYS A 142 0.64 8.14 -1.91
N ALA A 143 -0.24 8.70 -1.10
CA ALA A 143 -0.24 8.50 0.34
C ALA A 143 -0.86 7.15 0.71
N VAL A 144 -0.43 6.06 0.06
CA VAL A 144 -0.77 4.73 0.56
C VAL A 144 -0.12 4.61 1.93
N LYS A 145 -0.95 4.65 2.95
CA LYS A 145 -0.52 4.43 4.33
C LYS A 145 -0.36 2.93 4.55
N ILE A 146 0.84 2.55 4.94
CA ILE A 146 1.15 1.18 5.34
C ILE A 146 1.25 1.15 6.85
N PHE A 147 0.65 0.12 7.42
CA PHE A 147 0.76 -0.16 8.84
C PHE A 147 1.96 -1.07 9.08
N GLU A 148 2.80 -0.67 10.01
CA GLU A 148 3.92 -1.48 10.50
C GLU A 148 3.73 -1.79 11.97
N LEU A 149 3.91 -3.06 12.32
CA LEU A 149 3.97 -3.52 13.70
C LEU A 149 5.43 -3.62 14.12
N ALA A 150 5.76 -2.98 15.23
CA ALA A 150 7.07 -3.11 15.87
C ALA A 150 6.91 -3.70 17.28
N LEU A 151 7.87 -4.48 17.71
CA LEU A 151 7.92 -4.98 19.07
C LEU A 151 8.48 -3.88 19.98
N ASN A 152 7.68 -3.40 20.94
CA ASN A 152 8.08 -2.40 21.92
C ASN A 152 8.49 -3.06 23.25
N ASP A 153 7.70 -4.03 23.74
CA ASP A 153 7.98 -4.75 24.98
C ASP A 153 7.81 -6.26 24.80
N ALA A 154 8.95 -6.97 24.74
CA ALA A 154 8.96 -8.43 24.60
C ALA A 154 8.38 -9.18 25.82
N LYS A 155 8.40 -8.57 27.01
CA LYS A 155 7.84 -9.19 28.23
C LYS A 155 6.33 -9.19 28.18
N LEU A 156 5.70 -8.11 27.70
CA LEU A 156 4.27 -8.07 27.53
C LEU A 156 3.80 -9.09 26.50
N LEU A 157 4.52 -9.23 25.40
CA LEU A 157 4.21 -10.23 24.37
C LEU A 157 4.34 -11.68 24.92
N SER A 158 5.37 -11.97 25.72
CA SER A 158 5.60 -13.32 26.28
C SER A 158 4.52 -13.77 27.28
N ASN A 159 3.76 -12.85 27.85
CA ASN A 159 2.64 -13.19 28.73
C ASN A 159 1.42 -13.71 27.96
N TRP A 160 1.42 -13.60 26.64
CA TRP A 160 0.31 -14.01 25.76
C TRP A 160 0.61 -15.25 24.91
N LEU A 161 1.86 -15.67 24.86
CA LEU A 161 2.32 -16.88 24.16
C LEU A 161 2.55 -18.03 25.15
#